data_a12ccd25805847e8613bfd3884e7c18c
#
_entry.id   a12ccd25805847e8613bfd3884e7c18c
#
_cell.length_a   1.000
_cell.length_b   1.000
_cell.length_c   1.000
_cell.angle_alpha   90.00
_cell.angle_beta   90.00
_cell.angle_gamma   90.00
#
_symmetry.space_group_name_H-M   'P 1'
#
loop_
_entity.id
_entity.type
_entity.pdbx_description
1 polymer ?
#
loop_
_entity_poly.entity_id
_entity_poly.type
_entity_poly.pdbx_seq_one_letter_code
_entity_poly.pdbx_strand_id
1 'polypeptide(L)'
;MRAPVILFLATAAFLAGAGVCAPADVIHLKNGRKIWADHVRESGTKLEYDVGDDSYAIPKASVDSVESGGIAPAYATAGAQAGPKDLPTFVPDDALSGHADLASKVVHDGKVDADALAALEHEGKPDLTATAYFLAGKHEFEHGNLAQARRYYETALQAEPDNSTILNYYAMALMKSGNAAAALPIAERSVRANPNSPDAYTVLGFVQFSRDHTPDAIRAWKRSLELRPDATLEAYLAKAQREATTEAEFSQRESSHFTLRYEGHQTPEQFRRELVATLESDYDDLVRELGAAPRSSIPVILYTEQAFFDVTHAPSWTGALNDGKLRIPVSGVTSMNSDLARVLKHELAHSFVNQLTGGRCPTWLNEGVAQAVEPRTVGSNGRRLGQLFREQHQIPYNVLEGSFMRFSNVQATVAYAESLAAVEYISDTYGMSDVQRILQRIGEGSSAEAALRATVHADYGQLESEVGHYLTSKYGE
;
A
#
# COMPACT_ATOMS: atom_id res chain seq x y z
N MET A 1 -27.04 27.55 -37.96
CA MET A 1 -25.97 28.51 -37.67
C MET A 1 -24.76 27.73 -37.23
N ARG A 2 -23.70 27.73 -38.06
CA ARG A 2 -22.48 26.98 -37.81
C ARG A 2 -21.46 27.91 -37.14
N ALA A 3 -20.91 27.51 -35.99
CA ALA A 3 -19.79 28.19 -35.36
C ALA A 3 -18.47 27.61 -35.89
N PRO A 4 -17.43 28.40 -36.11
CA PRO A 4 -16.20 27.94 -36.72
C PRO A 4 -15.26 27.32 -35.69
N VAL A 5 -14.65 26.19 -36.09
CA VAL A 5 -13.55 25.54 -35.40
C VAL A 5 -12.27 26.35 -35.71
N ILE A 6 -11.60 26.84 -34.69
CA ILE A 6 -10.31 27.52 -34.80
C ILE A 6 -9.22 26.45 -34.66
N LEU A 7 -8.52 26.25 -35.78
CA LEU A 7 -7.36 25.36 -35.89
C LEU A 7 -6.11 26.14 -35.45
N PHE A 8 -5.47 25.75 -34.34
CA PHE A 8 -4.14 26.22 -33.98
C PHE A 8 -3.07 25.24 -34.49
N LEU A 9 -2.36 25.66 -35.51
CA LEU A 9 -1.10 25.02 -35.93
C LEU A 9 0.02 25.51 -34.99
N ALA A 10 0.64 24.63 -34.24
CA ALA A 10 1.90 24.88 -33.55
C ALA A 10 3.03 24.13 -34.29
N THR A 11 3.94 24.89 -34.86
CA THR A 11 5.17 24.42 -35.49
C THR A 11 6.16 23.94 -34.41
N ALA A 12 6.54 22.68 -34.47
CA ALA A 12 7.58 22.10 -33.63
C ALA A 12 8.95 22.26 -34.27
N ALA A 13 9.89 22.93 -33.58
CA ALA A 13 11.30 22.97 -33.93
C ALA A 13 12.02 21.80 -33.22
N PHE A 14 12.70 20.97 -33.99
CA PHE A 14 13.56 19.88 -33.52
C PHE A 14 14.78 20.45 -32.79
N LEU A 15 15.02 20.03 -31.57
CA LEU A 15 16.31 20.04 -30.90
C LEU A 15 16.57 18.63 -30.32
N ALA A 16 17.54 17.96 -30.93
CA ALA A 16 18.01 16.64 -30.49
C ALA A 16 18.88 16.75 -29.25
N GLY A 17 18.69 15.86 -28.30
CA GLY A 17 19.70 15.46 -27.31
C GLY A 17 19.35 15.74 -25.86
N ALA A 18 18.88 14.71 -25.19
CA ALA A 18 18.85 14.31 -23.80
C ALA A 18 17.46 13.75 -23.50
N GLY A 19 17.38 12.54 -22.94
CA GLY A 19 16.11 11.83 -22.69
C GLY A 19 15.15 12.61 -21.81
N VAL A 20 14.33 13.41 -22.46
CA VAL A 20 13.20 14.10 -21.87
C VAL A 20 12.07 13.05 -21.86
N CYS A 21 11.47 12.75 -20.71
CA CYS A 21 10.15 12.12 -20.69
C CYS A 21 9.24 12.93 -21.62
N ALA A 22 8.94 12.39 -22.80
CA ALA A 22 8.04 13.03 -23.73
C ALA A 22 6.66 13.15 -23.07
N PRO A 23 5.95 14.28 -23.26
CA PRO A 23 4.57 14.35 -22.81
C PRO A 23 3.76 13.28 -23.56
N ALA A 24 3.13 12.39 -22.82
CA ALA A 24 2.27 11.37 -23.40
C ALA A 24 0.86 11.90 -23.60
N ASP A 25 0.22 11.48 -24.69
CA ASP A 25 -1.18 11.77 -24.94
C ASP A 25 -2.08 10.74 -24.24
N VAL A 26 -3.23 11.15 -23.75
CA VAL A 26 -4.21 10.26 -23.14
C VAL A 26 -5.43 10.13 -24.04
N ILE A 27 -5.69 8.92 -24.53
CA ILE A 27 -6.88 8.61 -25.32
C ILE A 27 -7.96 8.10 -24.38
N HIS A 28 -9.04 8.86 -24.22
CA HIS A 28 -10.21 8.45 -23.48
C HIS A 28 -11.17 7.68 -24.40
N LEU A 29 -11.52 6.44 -24.03
CA LEU A 29 -12.46 5.61 -24.79
C LEU A 29 -13.88 5.75 -24.22
N LYS A 30 -14.89 5.64 -25.06
CA LYS A 30 -16.32 5.72 -24.68
C LYS A 30 -16.76 4.64 -23.68
N ASN A 31 -15.99 3.58 -23.54
CA ASN A 31 -16.20 2.53 -22.54
C ASN A 31 -15.57 2.85 -21.18
N GLY A 32 -15.05 4.08 -20.98
CA GLY A 32 -14.40 4.55 -19.76
C GLY A 32 -12.91 4.16 -19.62
N ARG A 33 -12.36 3.39 -20.57
CA ARG A 33 -10.92 3.04 -20.59
C ARG A 33 -10.09 4.22 -21.08
N LYS A 34 -8.83 4.30 -20.61
CA LYS A 34 -7.83 5.27 -21.05
C LYS A 34 -6.65 4.52 -21.63
N ILE A 35 -6.09 5.05 -22.72
CA ILE A 35 -4.84 4.59 -23.35
C ILE A 35 -3.84 5.73 -23.25
N TRP A 36 -2.66 5.43 -22.72
CA TRP A 36 -1.53 6.35 -22.73
C TRP A 36 -0.68 6.07 -23.96
N ALA A 37 -0.36 7.10 -24.72
CA ALA A 37 0.37 6.98 -25.95
C ALA A 37 1.48 8.03 -25.99
N ASP A 38 2.64 7.65 -26.52
CA ASP A 38 3.76 8.59 -26.70
C ASP A 38 3.42 9.63 -27.78
N HIS A 39 2.70 9.17 -28.81
CA HIS A 39 2.19 10.03 -29.88
C HIS A 39 0.83 9.53 -30.36
N VAL A 40 -0.06 10.47 -30.65
CA VAL A 40 -1.38 10.17 -31.23
C VAL A 40 -1.53 10.89 -32.55
N ARG A 41 -1.99 10.14 -33.58
CA ARG A 41 -2.20 10.65 -34.93
C ARG A 41 -3.60 10.27 -35.43
N GLU A 42 -4.24 11.19 -36.11
CA GLU A 42 -5.49 10.91 -36.80
C GLU A 42 -5.24 10.37 -38.21
N SER A 43 -5.72 9.18 -38.53
CA SER A 43 -5.58 8.56 -39.83
C SER A 43 -6.94 8.09 -40.36
N GLY A 44 -7.59 8.94 -41.16
CA GLY A 44 -8.92 8.65 -41.72
C GLY A 44 -9.99 8.38 -40.64
N THR A 45 -10.54 7.17 -40.61
CA THR A 45 -11.55 6.73 -39.62
C THR A 45 -10.95 6.11 -38.35
N LYS A 46 -9.60 6.06 -38.26
CA LYS A 46 -8.86 5.51 -37.13
C LYS A 46 -8.05 6.59 -36.42
N LEU A 47 -7.77 6.32 -35.13
CA LEU A 47 -6.77 6.99 -34.34
C LEU A 47 -5.57 6.05 -34.25
N GLU A 48 -4.44 6.45 -34.78
CA GLU A 48 -3.16 5.73 -34.65
C GLU A 48 -2.42 6.31 -33.44
N TYR A 49 -1.78 5.44 -32.68
CA TYR A 49 -1.00 5.86 -31.51
C TYR A 49 0.19 4.93 -31.30
N ASP A 50 1.26 5.50 -30.78
CA ASP A 50 2.50 4.79 -30.49
C ASP A 50 2.64 4.60 -28.99
N VAL A 51 3.11 3.41 -28.57
CA VAL A 51 3.48 3.08 -27.18
C VAL A 51 4.83 2.40 -27.21
N GLY A 52 5.88 3.09 -26.79
CA GLY A 52 7.26 2.65 -26.99
C GLY A 52 7.58 2.52 -28.48
N ASP A 53 8.10 1.37 -28.89
CA ASP A 53 8.47 1.09 -30.28
C ASP A 53 7.30 0.52 -31.11
N ASP A 54 6.13 0.32 -30.54
CA ASP A 54 4.96 -0.28 -31.18
C ASP A 54 3.92 0.77 -31.59
N SER A 55 3.31 0.59 -32.78
CA SER A 55 2.23 1.43 -33.28
C SER A 55 0.91 0.66 -33.35
N TYR A 56 -0.14 1.29 -32.84
CA TYR A 56 -1.49 0.72 -32.76
C TYR A 56 -2.50 1.61 -33.47
N ALA A 57 -3.68 1.06 -33.78
CA ALA A 57 -4.76 1.82 -34.37
C ALA A 57 -6.13 1.38 -33.83
N ILE A 58 -6.95 2.35 -33.42
CA ILE A 58 -8.31 2.12 -32.96
C ILE A 58 -9.32 2.95 -33.77
N PRO A 59 -10.59 2.51 -33.90
CA PRO A 59 -11.62 3.29 -34.57
C PRO A 59 -11.87 4.61 -33.82
N LYS A 60 -11.91 5.76 -34.49
CA LYS A 60 -12.30 7.03 -33.88
C LYS A 60 -13.67 7.00 -33.21
N ALA A 61 -14.55 6.15 -33.69
CA ALA A 61 -15.89 5.96 -33.12
C ALA A 61 -15.86 5.42 -31.67
N SER A 62 -14.77 4.76 -31.25
CA SER A 62 -14.58 4.25 -29.88
C SER A 62 -13.93 5.27 -28.95
N VAL A 63 -13.41 6.41 -29.50
CA VAL A 63 -12.73 7.46 -28.74
C VAL A 63 -13.75 8.50 -28.29
N ASP A 64 -13.67 8.90 -27.04
CA ASP A 64 -14.43 10.01 -26.44
C ASP A 64 -13.67 11.33 -26.59
N SER A 65 -12.40 11.36 -26.15
CA SER A 65 -11.52 12.51 -26.23
C SER A 65 -10.04 12.10 -26.26
N VAL A 66 -9.18 13.01 -26.72
CA VAL A 66 -7.72 12.89 -26.63
C VAL A 66 -7.21 14.11 -25.87
N GLU A 67 -6.50 13.87 -24.78
CA GLU A 67 -5.86 14.89 -23.95
C GLU A 67 -4.36 14.87 -24.28
N SER A 68 -3.84 15.96 -24.84
CA SER A 68 -2.43 16.07 -25.23
C SER A 68 -1.58 16.67 -24.13
N GLY A 69 -0.36 16.13 -23.96
CA GLY A 69 0.64 16.69 -23.04
C GLY A 69 0.51 16.20 -21.61
N GLY A 70 -0.18 15.09 -21.38
CA GLY A 70 -0.07 14.35 -20.13
C GLY A 70 1.35 13.80 -19.94
N ILE A 71 1.89 13.80 -18.74
CA ILE A 71 3.10 13.03 -18.45
C ILE A 71 2.61 11.61 -18.24
N ALA A 72 2.96 10.68 -19.16
CA ALA A 72 2.72 9.26 -18.91
C ALA A 72 3.37 8.94 -17.57
N PRO A 73 2.62 8.35 -16.61
CA PRO A 73 3.26 7.86 -15.41
C PRO A 73 4.27 6.81 -15.89
N ALA A 74 5.55 7.08 -15.78
CA ALA A 74 6.55 6.05 -15.91
C ALA A 74 6.24 5.03 -14.82
N TYR A 75 5.42 4.02 -15.17
CA TYR A 75 4.94 2.99 -14.25
C TYR A 75 4.58 3.61 -12.88
N ALA A 76 3.50 4.39 -12.84
CA ALA A 76 2.88 4.70 -11.58
C ALA A 76 2.34 3.36 -11.06
N THR A 77 3.14 2.73 -10.24
CA THR A 77 2.71 1.59 -9.46
C THR A 77 1.51 2.09 -8.66
N ALA A 78 0.41 1.37 -8.71
CA ALA A 78 -0.66 1.62 -7.76
C ALA A 78 -0.05 1.32 -6.40
N GLY A 79 0.44 2.36 -5.75
CA GLY A 79 1.10 2.23 -4.47
C GLY A 79 0.28 1.37 -3.54
N ALA A 80 0.96 0.58 -2.74
CA ALA A 80 0.41 -0.40 -1.80
C ALA A 80 -0.67 0.21 -0.88
N GLN A 81 -1.87 0.40 -1.40
CA GLN A 81 -2.97 1.02 -0.65
C GLN A 81 -4.13 0.07 -0.38
N ALA A 82 -4.05 -1.16 -0.84
CA ALA A 82 -4.87 -2.24 -0.35
C ALA A 82 -4.11 -3.08 0.70
N GLY A 83 -3.25 -2.43 1.49
CA GLY A 83 -2.67 -3.04 2.67
C GLY A 83 -3.67 -3.05 3.83
N PRO A 84 -3.29 -3.60 5.00
CA PRO A 84 -4.15 -3.71 6.18
C PRO A 84 -4.77 -2.40 6.71
N LYS A 85 -4.55 -1.25 6.05
CA LYS A 85 -5.21 0.02 6.39
C LYS A 85 -6.72 -0.02 6.16
N ASP A 86 -7.20 -0.90 5.27
CA ASP A 86 -8.62 -1.07 4.97
C ASP A 86 -9.27 -2.20 5.77
N LEU A 87 -8.63 -2.65 6.84
CA LEU A 87 -9.33 -3.53 7.79
C LEU A 87 -10.55 -2.78 8.31
N PRO A 88 -11.74 -3.38 8.27
CA PRO A 88 -12.95 -2.72 8.71
C PRO A 88 -12.73 -2.16 10.10
N THR A 89 -13.23 -0.93 10.32
CA THR A 89 -13.24 -0.35 11.65
C THR A 89 -13.99 -1.32 12.53
N PHE A 90 -13.27 -2.00 13.42
CA PHE A 90 -13.85 -2.98 14.30
C PHE A 90 -14.76 -2.23 15.27
N VAL A 91 -16.07 -2.39 15.12
CA VAL A 91 -17.04 -1.83 16.04
C VAL A 91 -17.21 -2.85 17.17
N PRO A 92 -16.82 -2.52 18.41
CA PRO A 92 -17.03 -3.43 19.52
C PRO A 92 -18.53 -3.66 19.72
N ASP A 93 -18.88 -4.89 20.13
CA ASP A 93 -20.21 -5.22 20.61
C ASP A 93 -20.68 -4.20 21.65
N ASP A 94 -21.98 -3.87 21.67
CA ASP A 94 -22.62 -2.90 22.60
C ASP A 94 -22.39 -3.19 24.10
N ALA A 95 -21.84 -4.35 24.46
CA ALA A 95 -21.45 -4.72 25.82
C ALA A 95 -20.50 -3.71 26.51
N LEU A 96 -19.86 -2.80 25.76
CA LEU A 96 -18.96 -1.78 26.31
C LEU A 96 -19.60 -0.39 26.47
N SER A 97 -20.80 -0.15 25.98
CA SER A 97 -21.50 1.12 26.11
C SER A 97 -21.82 1.51 27.58
N GLY A 98 -21.79 0.54 28.52
CA GLY A 98 -21.95 0.76 29.97
C GLY A 98 -20.66 1.21 30.70
N HIS A 99 -19.50 1.29 30.03
CA HIS A 99 -18.21 1.53 30.69
C HIS A 99 -17.56 2.88 30.37
N ALA A 100 -18.33 3.89 29.95
CA ALA A 100 -17.81 5.24 29.66
C ALA A 100 -17.07 5.86 30.87
N ASP A 101 -17.58 5.66 32.09
CA ASP A 101 -16.94 6.11 33.32
C ASP A 101 -15.60 5.40 33.58
N LEU A 102 -15.48 4.13 33.20
CA LEU A 102 -14.24 3.38 33.32
C LEU A 102 -13.23 3.82 32.27
N ALA A 103 -13.67 4.06 31.02
CA ALA A 103 -12.80 4.58 29.98
C ALA A 103 -12.18 5.92 30.36
N SER A 104 -12.95 6.84 30.96
CA SER A 104 -12.45 8.12 31.42
C SER A 104 -11.48 8.03 32.61
N LYS A 105 -11.54 6.94 33.40
CA LYS A 105 -10.59 6.66 34.49
C LYS A 105 -9.29 6.04 33.97
N VAL A 106 -9.37 5.23 32.91
CA VAL A 106 -8.23 4.50 32.36
C VAL A 106 -7.43 5.37 31.40
N VAL A 107 -8.08 6.32 30.70
CA VAL A 107 -7.43 7.21 29.73
C VAL A 107 -7.67 8.65 30.09
N HIS A 108 -6.59 9.37 30.46
CA HIS A 108 -6.60 10.79 30.77
C HIS A 108 -5.68 11.56 29.80
N ASP A 109 -6.16 12.68 29.28
CA ASP A 109 -5.39 13.57 28.38
C ASP A 109 -4.72 12.82 27.23
N GLY A 110 -5.43 11.83 26.67
CA GLY A 110 -4.91 11.01 25.57
C GLY A 110 -3.79 10.02 25.96
N LYS A 111 -3.68 9.70 27.25
CA LYS A 111 -2.68 8.74 27.76
C LYS A 111 -3.34 7.73 28.69
N VAL A 112 -2.83 6.50 28.67
CA VAL A 112 -3.26 5.47 29.62
C VAL A 112 -2.69 5.78 31.01
N ASP A 113 -3.55 5.79 32.01
CA ASP A 113 -3.20 5.98 33.41
C ASP A 113 -2.82 4.63 34.04
N ALA A 114 -1.53 4.40 34.24
CA ALA A 114 -0.99 3.17 34.81
C ALA A 114 -1.37 2.98 36.28
N ASP A 115 -1.50 4.08 37.05
CA ASP A 115 -1.86 4.02 38.46
C ASP A 115 -3.35 3.64 38.61
N ALA A 116 -4.21 4.16 37.73
CA ALA A 116 -5.61 3.78 37.68
C ALA A 116 -5.78 2.29 37.31
N LEU A 117 -5.01 1.79 36.34
CA LEU A 117 -5.02 0.35 36.00
C LEU A 117 -4.61 -0.52 37.19
N ALA A 118 -3.52 -0.17 37.87
CA ALA A 118 -3.05 -0.89 39.05
C ALA A 118 -4.07 -0.88 40.19
N ALA A 119 -4.73 0.26 40.42
CA ALA A 119 -5.80 0.39 41.43
C ALA A 119 -6.99 -0.54 41.12
N LEU A 120 -7.42 -0.59 39.85
CA LEU A 120 -8.53 -1.47 39.41
C LEU A 120 -8.15 -2.94 39.51
N GLU A 121 -6.91 -3.31 39.22
CA GLU A 121 -6.40 -4.66 39.40
C GLU A 121 -6.42 -5.10 40.88
N HIS A 122 -6.06 -4.20 41.79
CA HIS A 122 -6.08 -4.43 43.25
C HIS A 122 -7.51 -4.62 43.82
N GLU A 123 -8.56 -4.17 43.11
CA GLU A 123 -9.93 -4.44 43.50
C GLU A 123 -10.29 -5.96 43.45
N GLY A 124 -9.51 -6.75 42.71
CA GLY A 124 -9.65 -8.19 42.61
C GLY A 124 -10.92 -8.65 41.91
N LYS A 125 -11.48 -7.82 41.02
CA LYS A 125 -12.67 -8.13 40.20
C LYS A 125 -12.23 -8.46 38.78
N PRO A 126 -12.23 -9.74 38.35
CA PRO A 126 -11.67 -10.12 37.03
C PRO A 126 -12.31 -9.41 35.85
N ASP A 127 -13.63 -9.26 35.82
CA ASP A 127 -14.40 -8.57 34.78
C ASP A 127 -14.03 -7.08 34.66
N LEU A 128 -13.87 -6.41 35.80
CA LEU A 128 -13.45 -5.01 35.83
C LEU A 128 -12.00 -4.85 35.36
N THR A 129 -11.10 -5.72 35.83
CA THR A 129 -9.70 -5.76 35.43
C THR A 129 -9.59 -6.00 33.92
N ALA A 130 -10.29 -7.04 33.39
CA ALA A 130 -10.28 -7.33 31.97
C ALA A 130 -10.76 -6.16 31.13
N THR A 131 -11.86 -5.52 31.53
CA THR A 131 -12.42 -4.35 30.82
C THR A 131 -11.47 -3.17 30.87
N ALA A 132 -10.83 -2.86 32.02
CA ALA A 132 -9.89 -1.77 32.15
C ALA A 132 -8.67 -1.94 31.24
N TYR A 133 -8.04 -3.11 31.26
CA TYR A 133 -6.91 -3.43 30.40
C TYR A 133 -7.31 -3.51 28.91
N PHE A 134 -8.53 -3.95 28.62
CA PHE A 134 -9.05 -3.90 27.24
C PHE A 134 -9.18 -2.46 26.74
N LEU A 135 -9.73 -1.53 27.53
CA LEU A 135 -9.86 -0.12 27.17
C LEU A 135 -8.52 0.53 26.95
N ALA A 136 -7.54 0.25 27.84
CA ALA A 136 -6.15 0.69 27.65
C ALA A 136 -5.55 0.15 26.34
N GLY A 137 -5.72 -1.15 26.09
CA GLY A 137 -5.25 -1.79 24.88
C GLY A 137 -5.91 -1.25 23.63
N LYS A 138 -7.22 -0.96 23.68
CA LYS A 138 -7.96 -0.34 22.57
C LYS A 138 -7.44 1.06 22.28
N HIS A 139 -7.21 1.89 23.30
CA HIS A 139 -6.62 3.21 23.12
C HIS A 139 -5.27 3.12 22.40
N GLU A 140 -4.37 2.26 22.87
CA GLU A 140 -3.05 2.08 22.24
C GLU A 140 -3.15 1.52 20.81
N PHE A 141 -4.11 0.63 20.58
CA PHE A 141 -4.37 0.07 19.24
C PHE A 141 -4.82 1.15 18.25
N GLU A 142 -5.74 2.03 18.66
CA GLU A 142 -6.25 3.15 17.84
C GLU A 142 -5.15 4.17 17.54
N HIS A 143 -4.20 4.36 18.47
CA HIS A 143 -3.02 5.23 18.30
C HIS A 143 -1.85 4.50 17.61
N GLY A 144 -2.02 3.23 17.22
CA GLY A 144 -1.02 2.47 16.49
C GLY A 144 0.11 1.89 17.37
N ASN A 145 0.06 2.02 18.68
CA ASN A 145 1.02 1.47 19.63
C ASN A 145 0.79 -0.04 19.84
N LEU A 146 0.90 -0.81 18.74
CA LEU A 146 0.51 -2.23 18.70
C LEU A 146 1.23 -3.10 19.72
N ALA A 147 2.48 -2.80 20.02
CA ALA A 147 3.25 -3.54 21.03
C ALA A 147 2.66 -3.36 22.43
N GLN A 148 2.27 -2.13 22.79
CA GLN A 148 1.65 -1.84 24.09
C GLN A 148 0.21 -2.34 24.14
N ALA A 149 -0.56 -2.17 23.07
CA ALA A 149 -1.90 -2.74 22.94
C ALA A 149 -1.92 -4.26 23.21
N ARG A 150 -0.97 -4.98 22.61
CA ARG A 150 -0.83 -6.43 22.83
C ARG A 150 -0.59 -6.79 24.29
N ARG A 151 0.29 -6.08 24.97
CA ARG A 151 0.56 -6.31 26.41
C ARG A 151 -0.70 -6.12 27.23
N TYR A 152 -1.46 -5.07 26.97
CA TYR A 152 -2.72 -4.84 27.69
C TYR A 152 -3.77 -5.90 27.38
N TYR A 153 -3.89 -6.36 26.14
CA TYR A 153 -4.79 -7.46 25.81
C TYR A 153 -4.36 -8.79 26.44
N GLU A 154 -3.06 -9.06 26.52
CA GLU A 154 -2.53 -10.24 27.22
C GLU A 154 -2.93 -10.21 28.70
N THR A 155 -2.78 -9.07 29.39
CA THR A 155 -3.21 -8.89 30.78
C THR A 155 -4.72 -9.01 30.92
N ALA A 156 -5.50 -8.41 30.03
CA ALA A 156 -6.95 -8.55 30.02
C ALA A 156 -7.40 -10.02 29.88
N LEU A 157 -6.72 -10.80 29.02
CA LEU A 157 -6.99 -12.23 28.81
C LEU A 157 -6.51 -13.13 29.96
N GLN A 158 -5.65 -12.66 30.87
CA GLN A 158 -5.36 -13.36 32.13
C GLN A 158 -6.55 -13.30 33.06
N ALA A 159 -7.30 -12.20 33.08
CA ALA A 159 -8.50 -12.05 33.91
C ALA A 159 -9.74 -12.71 33.26
N GLU A 160 -9.93 -12.55 31.95
CA GLU A 160 -11.02 -13.17 31.19
C GLU A 160 -10.49 -13.93 29.96
N PRO A 161 -10.04 -15.19 30.14
CA PRO A 161 -9.38 -15.94 29.07
C PRO A 161 -10.19 -16.11 27.78
N ASP A 162 -11.49 -16.32 27.89
CA ASP A 162 -12.36 -16.62 26.74
C ASP A 162 -13.29 -15.46 26.36
N ASN A 163 -12.86 -14.21 26.66
CA ASN A 163 -13.57 -13.05 26.18
C ASN A 163 -13.31 -12.84 24.69
N SER A 164 -14.32 -13.12 23.86
CA SER A 164 -14.24 -13.08 22.40
C SER A 164 -13.88 -11.69 21.86
N THR A 165 -14.37 -10.61 22.49
CA THR A 165 -14.05 -9.22 22.08
C THR A 165 -12.56 -8.95 22.27
N ILE A 166 -11.99 -9.29 23.42
CA ILE A 166 -10.56 -9.08 23.70
C ILE A 166 -9.70 -9.92 22.75
N LEU A 167 -10.09 -11.20 22.53
CA LEU A 167 -9.41 -12.09 21.60
C LEU A 167 -9.40 -11.54 20.17
N ASN A 168 -10.50 -10.93 19.72
CA ASN A 168 -10.59 -10.30 18.41
C ASN A 168 -9.60 -9.14 18.26
N TYR A 169 -9.58 -8.21 19.22
CA TYR A 169 -8.65 -7.09 19.19
C TYR A 169 -7.19 -7.53 19.30
N TYR A 170 -6.92 -8.55 20.10
CA TYR A 170 -5.57 -9.12 20.21
C TYR A 170 -5.12 -9.76 18.89
N ALA A 171 -5.98 -10.56 18.24
CA ALA A 171 -5.69 -11.12 16.91
C ALA A 171 -5.44 -10.03 15.87
N MET A 172 -6.25 -8.95 15.87
CA MET A 172 -6.06 -7.81 15.00
C MET A 172 -4.73 -7.07 15.26
N ALA A 173 -4.36 -6.89 16.53
CA ALA A 173 -3.07 -6.26 16.88
C ALA A 173 -1.88 -7.12 16.42
N LEU A 174 -1.96 -8.44 16.55
CA LEU A 174 -0.97 -9.37 16.03
C LEU A 174 -0.88 -9.31 14.51
N MET A 175 -2.01 -9.31 13.81
CA MET A 175 -2.06 -9.24 12.35
C MET A 175 -1.48 -7.92 11.84
N LYS A 176 -1.89 -6.77 12.43
CA LYS A 176 -1.35 -5.45 12.07
C LYS A 176 0.15 -5.32 12.36
N SER A 177 0.68 -6.10 13.32
CA SER A 177 2.13 -6.19 13.59
C SER A 177 2.86 -7.13 12.62
N GLY A 178 2.23 -7.58 11.52
CA GLY A 178 2.80 -8.51 10.56
C GLY A 178 2.94 -9.95 11.08
N ASN A 179 2.26 -10.31 12.18
CA ASN A 179 2.34 -11.64 12.78
C ASN A 179 1.01 -12.41 12.65
N ALA A 180 0.56 -12.58 11.40
CA ALA A 180 -0.66 -13.31 11.09
C ALA A 180 -0.61 -14.79 11.52
N ALA A 181 0.59 -15.39 11.59
CA ALA A 181 0.76 -16.75 12.09
C ALA A 181 0.36 -16.87 13.56
N ALA A 182 0.79 -15.92 14.42
CA ALA A 182 0.41 -15.88 15.81
C ALA A 182 -1.06 -15.44 16.02
N ALA A 183 -1.62 -14.67 15.11
CA ALA A 183 -3.01 -14.23 15.17
C ALA A 183 -4.01 -15.38 14.96
N LEU A 184 -3.67 -16.42 14.18
CA LEU A 184 -4.59 -17.51 13.85
C LEU A 184 -5.12 -18.25 15.07
N PRO A 185 -4.30 -18.82 15.96
CA PRO A 185 -4.82 -19.55 17.12
C PRO A 185 -5.67 -18.68 18.04
N ILE A 186 -5.41 -17.36 18.08
CA ILE A 186 -6.19 -16.40 18.86
C ILE A 186 -7.56 -16.16 18.22
N ALA A 187 -7.62 -15.94 16.90
CA ALA A 187 -8.87 -15.78 16.17
C ALA A 187 -9.74 -17.05 16.22
N GLU A 188 -9.13 -18.24 16.10
CA GLU A 188 -9.85 -19.50 16.27
C GLU A 188 -10.38 -19.69 17.70
N ARG A 189 -9.62 -19.24 18.71
CA ARG A 189 -10.10 -19.26 20.11
C ARG A 189 -11.29 -18.33 20.28
N SER A 190 -11.28 -17.15 19.65
CA SER A 190 -12.41 -16.22 19.67
C SER A 190 -13.69 -16.86 19.11
N VAL A 191 -13.60 -17.55 17.97
CA VAL A 191 -14.74 -18.27 17.37
C VAL A 191 -15.22 -19.39 18.31
N ARG A 192 -14.33 -20.14 18.98
CA ARG A 192 -14.73 -21.16 19.96
C ARG A 192 -15.40 -20.56 21.19
N ALA A 193 -14.90 -19.42 21.67
CA ALA A 193 -15.48 -18.71 22.82
C ALA A 193 -16.88 -18.16 22.54
N ASN A 194 -17.11 -17.64 21.32
CA ASN A 194 -18.43 -17.16 20.90
C ASN A 194 -18.74 -17.55 19.43
N PRO A 195 -19.32 -18.75 19.21
CA PRO A 195 -19.65 -19.24 17.86
C PRO A 195 -20.75 -18.44 17.12
N ASN A 196 -21.41 -17.51 17.80
CA ASN A 196 -22.42 -16.64 17.22
C ASN A 196 -21.94 -15.19 17.05
N SER A 197 -20.64 -14.92 17.29
CA SER A 197 -20.05 -13.60 17.06
C SER A 197 -19.72 -13.38 15.59
N PRO A 198 -20.38 -12.46 14.86
CA PRO A 198 -19.99 -12.12 13.50
C PRO A 198 -18.58 -11.56 13.46
N ASP A 199 -18.17 -10.79 14.48
CA ASP A 199 -16.84 -10.17 14.57
C ASP A 199 -15.72 -11.22 14.68
N ALA A 200 -15.95 -12.31 15.43
CA ALA A 200 -14.98 -13.39 15.52
C ALA A 200 -14.71 -14.05 14.14
N TYR A 201 -15.76 -14.30 13.36
CA TYR A 201 -15.60 -14.82 11.99
C TYR A 201 -15.02 -13.77 11.03
N THR A 202 -15.34 -12.50 11.19
CA THR A 202 -14.73 -11.41 10.41
C THR A 202 -13.22 -11.39 10.63
N VAL A 203 -12.77 -11.38 11.88
CA VAL A 203 -11.34 -11.40 12.23
C VAL A 203 -10.66 -12.68 11.76
N LEU A 204 -11.26 -13.84 11.98
CA LEU A 204 -10.72 -15.11 11.48
C LEU A 204 -10.52 -15.06 9.95
N GLY A 205 -11.49 -14.54 9.22
CA GLY A 205 -11.41 -14.37 7.77
C GLY A 205 -10.25 -13.47 7.34
N PHE A 206 -10.06 -12.32 8.01
CA PHE A 206 -8.92 -11.44 7.71
C PHE A 206 -7.57 -12.08 8.05
N VAL A 207 -7.47 -12.81 9.15
CA VAL A 207 -6.26 -13.56 9.51
C VAL A 207 -5.95 -14.63 8.46
N GLN A 208 -6.93 -15.39 8.00
CA GLN A 208 -6.75 -16.40 6.96
C GLN A 208 -6.37 -15.77 5.62
N PHE A 209 -7.01 -14.66 5.25
CA PHE A 209 -6.71 -13.95 4.01
C PHE A 209 -5.28 -13.38 3.99
N SER A 210 -4.82 -12.79 5.10
CA SER A 210 -3.45 -12.29 5.25
C SER A 210 -2.39 -13.39 5.26
N ARG A 211 -2.79 -14.63 5.54
CA ARG A 211 -1.96 -15.84 5.43
C ARG A 211 -2.06 -16.53 4.08
N ASP A 212 -2.75 -15.91 3.13
CA ASP A 212 -2.97 -16.44 1.79
C ASP A 212 -3.83 -17.73 1.74
N HIS A 213 -4.65 -17.94 2.78
CA HIS A 213 -5.62 -19.04 2.86
C HIS A 213 -7.01 -18.53 2.40
N THR A 214 -7.10 -18.08 1.15
CA THR A 214 -8.30 -17.45 0.58
C THR A 214 -9.58 -18.30 0.72
N PRO A 215 -9.58 -19.65 0.51
CA PRO A 215 -10.78 -20.46 0.71
C PRO A 215 -11.29 -20.45 2.17
N ASP A 216 -10.38 -20.43 3.14
CA ASP A 216 -10.73 -20.38 4.56
C ASP A 216 -11.29 -19.01 4.95
N ALA A 217 -10.71 -17.95 4.42
CA ALA A 217 -11.21 -16.59 4.58
C ALA A 217 -12.66 -16.45 4.04
N ILE A 218 -12.90 -16.96 2.84
CA ILE A 218 -14.25 -16.97 2.22
C ILE A 218 -15.26 -17.69 3.11
N ARG A 219 -14.90 -18.84 3.70
CA ARG A 219 -15.80 -19.59 4.60
C ARG A 219 -16.12 -18.78 5.85
N ALA A 220 -15.10 -18.19 6.47
CA ALA A 220 -15.27 -17.38 7.67
C ALA A 220 -16.13 -16.12 7.41
N TRP A 221 -15.85 -15.39 6.35
CA TRP A 221 -16.63 -14.19 6.01
C TRP A 221 -18.07 -14.49 5.61
N LYS A 222 -18.34 -15.58 4.89
CA LYS A 222 -19.72 -16.03 4.64
C LYS A 222 -20.46 -16.28 5.95
N ARG A 223 -19.81 -16.95 6.91
CA ARG A 223 -20.42 -17.21 8.23
C ARG A 223 -20.67 -15.92 9.00
N SER A 224 -19.74 -14.96 8.95
CA SER A 224 -19.95 -13.64 9.55
C SER A 224 -21.19 -12.93 8.98
N LEU A 225 -21.30 -12.90 7.64
CA LEU A 225 -22.41 -12.24 6.93
C LEU A 225 -23.77 -12.93 7.16
N GLU A 226 -23.79 -14.24 7.37
CA GLU A 226 -25.01 -14.95 7.80
C GLU A 226 -25.50 -14.51 9.19
N LEU A 227 -24.57 -14.15 10.08
CA LEU A 227 -24.87 -13.68 11.42
C LEU A 227 -25.23 -12.19 11.45
N ARG A 228 -24.55 -11.38 10.69
CA ARG A 228 -24.80 -9.93 10.59
C ARG A 228 -24.38 -9.43 9.20
N PRO A 229 -25.31 -8.83 8.42
CA PRO A 229 -24.99 -8.18 7.15
C PRO A 229 -23.99 -7.02 7.35
N ASP A 230 -22.99 -6.93 6.46
CA ASP A 230 -21.97 -5.87 6.45
C ASP A 230 -21.50 -5.63 5.01
N ALA A 231 -21.85 -4.47 4.46
CA ALA A 231 -21.54 -4.12 3.05
C ALA A 231 -20.03 -4.03 2.78
N THR A 232 -19.23 -3.63 3.78
CA THR A 232 -17.77 -3.60 3.64
C THR A 232 -17.21 -5.02 3.55
N LEU A 233 -17.68 -5.91 4.42
CA LEU A 233 -17.27 -7.31 4.40
C LEU A 233 -17.72 -8.03 3.12
N GLU A 234 -18.91 -7.70 2.57
CA GLU A 234 -19.37 -8.20 1.27
C GLU A 234 -18.41 -7.85 0.14
N ALA A 235 -17.85 -6.63 0.13
CA ALA A 235 -16.87 -6.21 -0.86
C ALA A 235 -15.57 -7.02 -0.76
N TYR A 236 -15.08 -7.27 0.46
CA TYR A 236 -13.91 -8.15 0.70
C TYR A 236 -14.18 -9.59 0.26
N LEU A 237 -15.36 -10.13 0.59
CA LEU A 237 -15.77 -11.46 0.17
C LEU A 237 -15.82 -11.57 -1.36
N ALA A 238 -16.41 -10.57 -2.03
CA ALA A 238 -16.48 -10.55 -3.50
C ALA A 238 -15.09 -10.50 -4.14
N LYS A 239 -14.15 -9.71 -3.58
CA LYS A 239 -12.74 -9.68 -4.03
C LYS A 239 -12.11 -11.06 -3.88
N ALA A 240 -12.19 -11.66 -2.69
CA ALA A 240 -11.61 -12.97 -2.42
C ALA A 240 -12.19 -14.09 -3.30
N GLN A 241 -13.49 -14.02 -3.62
CA GLN A 241 -14.13 -14.99 -4.52
C GLN A 241 -13.63 -14.84 -5.96
N ARG A 242 -13.44 -13.61 -6.45
CA ARG A 242 -12.83 -13.39 -7.78
C ARG A 242 -11.42 -13.95 -7.82
N GLU A 243 -10.59 -13.69 -6.82
CA GLU A 243 -9.24 -14.25 -6.70
C GLU A 243 -9.28 -15.79 -6.75
N ALA A 244 -10.07 -16.40 -5.87
CA ALA A 244 -10.17 -17.86 -5.78
C ALA A 244 -10.65 -18.50 -7.09
N THR A 245 -11.57 -17.85 -7.80
CA THR A 245 -12.07 -18.35 -9.09
C THR A 245 -11.01 -18.24 -10.18
N THR A 246 -10.31 -17.10 -10.25
CA THR A 246 -9.27 -16.86 -11.24
C THR A 246 -8.04 -17.76 -11.01
N GLU A 247 -7.67 -17.98 -9.75
CA GLU A 247 -6.47 -18.73 -9.37
C GLU A 247 -6.73 -20.25 -9.19
N ALA A 248 -7.97 -20.73 -9.42
CA ALA A 248 -8.36 -22.11 -9.12
C ALA A 248 -7.49 -23.17 -9.81
N GLU A 249 -7.00 -22.88 -11.02
CA GLU A 249 -6.18 -23.78 -11.84
C GLU A 249 -4.70 -23.35 -11.90
N PHE A 250 -4.30 -22.36 -11.08
CA PHE A 250 -2.90 -21.91 -11.06
C PHE A 250 -2.00 -22.98 -10.46
N SER A 251 -0.88 -23.19 -11.12
CA SER A 251 0.24 -23.96 -10.57
C SER A 251 0.96 -23.15 -9.53
N GLN A 252 1.50 -23.81 -8.51
CA GLN A 252 2.29 -23.17 -7.45
C GLN A 252 3.71 -23.70 -7.44
N ARG A 253 4.67 -22.82 -7.19
CA ARG A 253 6.08 -23.15 -6.98
C ARG A 253 6.62 -22.31 -5.82
N GLU A 254 7.34 -22.95 -4.92
CA GLU A 254 8.01 -22.29 -3.79
C GLU A 254 9.48 -22.04 -4.10
N SER A 255 10.01 -20.93 -3.59
CA SER A 255 11.42 -20.59 -3.51
C SER A 255 11.79 -20.23 -2.07
N SER A 256 12.97 -19.64 -1.83
CA SER A 256 13.41 -19.34 -0.46
C SER A 256 12.49 -18.34 0.25
N HIS A 257 12.06 -17.29 -0.46
CA HIS A 257 11.30 -16.18 0.11
C HIS A 257 9.95 -15.96 -0.57
N PHE A 258 9.65 -16.69 -1.66
CA PHE A 258 8.45 -16.45 -2.47
C PHE A 258 7.63 -17.72 -2.72
N THR A 259 6.31 -17.54 -2.80
CA THR A 259 5.37 -18.53 -3.30
C THR A 259 4.80 -18.03 -4.61
N LEU A 260 5.31 -18.55 -5.75
CA LEU A 260 4.90 -18.16 -7.09
C LEU A 260 3.67 -18.94 -7.52
N ARG A 261 2.61 -18.24 -7.97
CA ARG A 261 1.42 -18.81 -8.60
C ARG A 261 1.29 -18.30 -10.03
N TYR A 262 0.92 -19.18 -10.95
CA TYR A 262 0.86 -18.85 -12.37
C TYR A 262 -0.01 -19.82 -13.16
N GLU A 263 -0.56 -19.35 -14.26
CA GLU A 263 -1.20 -20.23 -15.26
C GLU A 263 -0.14 -20.89 -16.14
N GLY A 264 -0.07 -22.22 -16.06
CA GLY A 264 1.06 -23.00 -16.60
C GLY A 264 1.26 -22.88 -18.11
N HIS A 265 0.19 -22.63 -18.88
CA HIS A 265 0.25 -22.55 -20.33
C HIS A 265 0.66 -21.17 -20.87
N GLN A 266 0.49 -20.11 -20.08
CA GLN A 266 0.69 -18.73 -20.54
C GLN A 266 2.05 -18.14 -20.15
N THR A 267 2.78 -18.79 -19.25
CA THR A 267 4.03 -18.27 -18.72
C THR A 267 5.18 -19.24 -19.00
N PRO A 268 6.15 -18.90 -19.89
CA PRO A 268 7.30 -19.76 -20.19
C PRO A 268 8.10 -20.11 -18.93
N GLU A 269 8.59 -21.35 -18.83
CA GLU A 269 9.34 -21.78 -17.65
C GLU A 269 10.64 -20.98 -17.47
N GLN A 270 11.30 -20.62 -18.57
CA GLN A 270 12.50 -19.79 -18.51
C GLN A 270 12.20 -18.43 -17.86
N PHE A 271 11.14 -17.76 -18.30
CA PHE A 271 10.71 -16.48 -17.71
C PHE A 271 10.43 -16.63 -16.23
N ARG A 272 9.70 -17.66 -15.78
CA ARG A 272 9.43 -17.89 -14.35
C ARG A 272 10.69 -18.08 -13.53
N ARG A 273 11.70 -18.79 -14.07
CA ARG A 273 13.00 -18.95 -13.40
C ARG A 273 13.75 -17.64 -13.28
N GLU A 274 13.80 -16.86 -14.36
CA GLU A 274 14.44 -15.54 -14.38
C GLU A 274 13.76 -14.59 -13.38
N LEU A 275 12.42 -14.56 -13.37
CA LEU A 275 11.63 -13.73 -12.46
C LEU A 275 11.90 -14.09 -10.99
N VAL A 276 11.87 -15.36 -10.62
CA VAL A 276 12.17 -15.78 -9.25
C VAL A 276 13.62 -15.46 -8.88
N ALA A 277 14.59 -15.68 -9.78
CA ALA A 277 15.97 -15.33 -9.51
C ALA A 277 16.17 -13.82 -9.31
N THR A 278 15.46 -12.98 -10.07
CA THR A 278 15.46 -11.52 -9.90
C THR A 278 14.87 -11.14 -8.54
N LEU A 279 13.72 -11.68 -8.18
CA LEU A 279 13.07 -11.41 -6.90
C LEU A 279 13.91 -11.83 -5.70
N GLU A 280 14.58 -13.00 -5.75
CA GLU A 280 15.48 -13.45 -4.68
C GLU A 280 16.70 -12.53 -4.55
N SER A 281 17.26 -12.07 -5.67
CA SER A 281 18.36 -11.08 -5.67
C SER A 281 17.91 -9.73 -5.10
N ASP A 282 16.72 -9.25 -5.50
CA ASP A 282 16.14 -8.00 -5.00
C ASP A 282 15.79 -8.10 -3.51
N TYR A 283 15.37 -9.29 -3.05
CA TYR A 283 15.11 -9.54 -1.63
C TYR A 283 16.38 -9.38 -0.81
N ASP A 284 17.49 -9.99 -1.24
CA ASP A 284 18.79 -9.87 -0.55
C ASP A 284 19.30 -8.42 -0.56
N ASP A 285 19.08 -7.68 -1.66
CA ASP A 285 19.42 -6.27 -1.76
C ASP A 285 18.61 -5.44 -0.76
N LEU A 286 17.30 -5.63 -0.71
CA LEU A 286 16.41 -4.91 0.20
C LEU A 286 16.69 -5.23 1.68
N VAL A 287 17.08 -6.46 2.01
CA VAL A 287 17.54 -6.79 3.37
C VAL A 287 18.76 -5.95 3.75
N ARG A 288 19.71 -5.77 2.82
CA ARG A 288 20.90 -4.92 3.07
C ARG A 288 20.52 -3.44 3.14
N GLU A 289 19.64 -2.96 2.25
CA GLU A 289 19.28 -1.56 2.14
C GLU A 289 18.32 -1.10 3.27
N LEU A 290 17.40 -1.97 3.70
CA LEU A 290 16.37 -1.61 4.69
C LEU A 290 16.62 -2.21 6.08
N GLY A 291 17.63 -3.09 6.24
CA GLY A 291 18.05 -3.61 7.52
C GLY A 291 17.11 -4.61 8.19
N ALA A 292 16.07 -5.07 7.49
CA ALA A 292 15.13 -6.06 7.98
C ALA A 292 14.53 -6.88 6.82
N ALA A 293 13.89 -8.00 7.16
CA ALA A 293 13.31 -8.93 6.20
C ALA A 293 11.85 -9.27 6.57
N PRO A 294 10.96 -9.48 5.58
CA PRO A 294 9.66 -10.07 5.81
C PRO A 294 9.75 -11.42 6.52
N ARG A 295 8.82 -11.67 7.47
CA ARG A 295 8.85 -12.87 8.32
C ARG A 295 8.20 -14.09 7.67
N SER A 296 7.47 -13.89 6.60
CA SER A 296 6.75 -14.94 5.87
C SER A 296 7.08 -14.88 4.39
N SER A 297 6.93 -16.02 3.71
CA SER A 297 7.01 -16.06 2.24
C SER A 297 6.03 -15.07 1.61
N ILE A 298 6.48 -14.40 0.55
CA ILE A 298 5.69 -13.39 -0.17
C ILE A 298 4.99 -14.09 -1.34
N PRO A 299 3.64 -14.04 -1.40
CA PRO A 299 2.93 -14.57 -2.56
C PRO A 299 3.17 -13.69 -3.79
N VAL A 300 3.57 -14.30 -4.89
CA VAL A 300 3.76 -13.66 -6.20
C VAL A 300 2.82 -14.32 -7.18
N ILE A 301 1.93 -13.54 -7.80
CA ILE A 301 0.88 -14.08 -8.65
C ILE A 301 1.01 -13.49 -10.05
N LEU A 302 1.20 -14.35 -11.04
CA LEU A 302 1.31 -13.96 -12.43
C LEU A 302 -0.04 -14.11 -13.11
N TYR A 303 -0.60 -13.01 -13.55
CA TYR A 303 -1.88 -12.95 -14.24
C TYR A 303 -1.71 -12.65 -15.73
N THR A 304 -2.70 -13.02 -16.52
CA THR A 304 -2.93 -12.34 -17.80
C THR A 304 -3.33 -10.89 -17.51
N GLU A 305 -3.16 -10.00 -18.47
CA GLU A 305 -3.57 -8.61 -18.32
C GLU A 305 -5.05 -8.47 -17.94
N GLN A 306 -5.93 -9.21 -18.64
CA GLN A 306 -7.36 -9.19 -18.34
C GLN A 306 -7.66 -9.69 -16.92
N ALA A 307 -7.09 -10.83 -16.51
CA ALA A 307 -7.29 -11.39 -15.18
C ALA A 307 -6.77 -10.46 -14.08
N PHE A 308 -5.64 -9.77 -14.33
CA PHE A 308 -5.10 -8.78 -13.39
C PHE A 308 -6.11 -7.66 -13.11
N PHE A 309 -6.67 -7.05 -14.15
CA PHE A 309 -7.64 -5.97 -13.98
C PHE A 309 -8.99 -6.46 -13.43
N ASP A 310 -9.42 -7.65 -13.80
CA ASP A 310 -10.66 -8.25 -13.27
C ASP A 310 -10.57 -8.55 -11.76
N VAL A 311 -9.40 -8.97 -11.28
CA VAL A 311 -9.17 -9.27 -9.87
C VAL A 311 -8.91 -8.01 -9.05
N THR A 312 -8.03 -7.14 -9.55
CA THR A 312 -7.53 -6.00 -8.76
C THR A 312 -8.39 -4.74 -8.86
N HIS A 313 -9.14 -4.60 -9.96
CA HIS A 313 -9.80 -3.35 -10.36
C HIS A 313 -8.83 -2.15 -10.40
N ALA A 314 -7.54 -2.42 -10.56
CA ALA A 314 -6.51 -1.40 -10.68
C ALA A 314 -6.72 -0.54 -11.93
N PRO A 315 -6.27 0.71 -11.94
CA PRO A 315 -6.25 1.52 -13.16
C PRO A 315 -5.47 0.83 -14.28
N SER A 316 -5.88 1.08 -15.55
CA SER A 316 -5.30 0.41 -16.73
C SER A 316 -3.81 0.67 -16.97
N TRP A 317 -3.24 1.65 -16.30
CA TRP A 317 -1.83 1.97 -16.35
C TRP A 317 -0.97 1.27 -15.28
N THR A 318 -1.59 0.44 -14.43
CA THR A 318 -0.88 -0.25 -13.33
C THR A 318 -0.02 -1.38 -13.89
N GLY A 319 1.28 -1.28 -13.72
CA GLY A 319 2.25 -2.28 -14.18
C GLY A 319 2.42 -3.48 -13.24
N ALA A 320 2.13 -3.31 -11.95
CA ALA A 320 2.07 -4.35 -10.92
C ALA A 320 1.34 -3.78 -9.70
N LEU A 321 1.02 -4.61 -8.72
CA LEU A 321 0.33 -4.21 -7.48
C LEU A 321 0.81 -5.05 -6.32
N ASN A 322 1.10 -4.41 -5.18
CA ASN A 322 1.34 -5.08 -3.92
C ASN A 322 0.25 -4.72 -2.90
N ASP A 323 -0.68 -5.62 -2.69
CA ASP A 323 -1.74 -5.54 -1.68
C ASP A 323 -1.56 -6.56 -0.54
N GLY A 324 -0.30 -6.92 -0.28
CA GLY A 324 0.11 -8.04 0.56
C GLY A 324 0.46 -9.28 -0.27
N LYS A 325 0.11 -9.28 -1.54
CA LYS A 325 0.52 -10.23 -2.58
C LYS A 325 1.08 -9.43 -3.74
N LEU A 326 2.20 -9.87 -4.29
CA LEU A 326 2.81 -9.24 -5.46
C LEU A 326 2.09 -9.74 -6.73
N ARG A 327 1.24 -8.91 -7.31
CA ARG A 327 0.41 -9.24 -8.48
C ARG A 327 1.00 -8.62 -9.73
N ILE A 328 1.30 -9.45 -10.73
CA ILE A 328 2.05 -9.04 -11.91
C ILE A 328 1.29 -9.47 -13.16
N PRO A 329 0.86 -8.53 -14.02
CA PRO A 329 0.36 -8.86 -15.35
C PRO A 329 1.53 -9.22 -16.26
N VAL A 330 1.50 -10.43 -16.84
CA VAL A 330 2.62 -10.97 -17.65
C VAL A 330 2.19 -11.30 -19.08
N SER A 331 1.18 -10.66 -19.60
CA SER A 331 0.64 -10.94 -20.94
C SER A 331 1.72 -10.72 -22.02
N GLY A 332 2.06 -11.81 -22.75
CA GLY A 332 3.05 -11.75 -23.82
C GLY A 332 4.52 -11.61 -23.40
N VAL A 333 4.81 -11.50 -22.09
CA VAL A 333 6.19 -11.40 -21.59
C VAL A 333 6.84 -12.79 -21.61
N THR A 334 7.92 -12.91 -22.35
CA THR A 334 8.66 -14.19 -22.51
C THR A 334 10.03 -14.22 -21.84
N SER A 335 10.56 -13.06 -21.46
CA SER A 335 11.86 -12.90 -20.78
C SER A 335 11.83 -11.70 -19.85
N MET A 336 12.71 -11.71 -18.85
CA MET A 336 12.93 -10.55 -17.99
C MET A 336 13.58 -9.42 -18.78
N ASN A 337 13.15 -8.19 -18.47
CA ASN A 337 13.79 -6.95 -18.95
C ASN A 337 14.05 -6.02 -17.76
N SER A 338 14.83 -4.97 -17.99
CA SER A 338 15.21 -3.99 -16.96
C SER A 338 14.01 -3.25 -16.36
N ASP A 339 13.00 -2.97 -17.18
CA ASP A 339 11.82 -2.23 -16.69
C ASP A 339 10.96 -3.08 -15.77
N LEU A 340 10.73 -4.35 -16.13
CA LEU A 340 10.02 -5.28 -15.27
C LEU A 340 10.82 -5.54 -13.98
N ALA A 341 12.13 -5.75 -14.06
CA ALA A 341 12.97 -5.94 -12.88
C ALA A 341 12.87 -4.73 -11.92
N ARG A 342 12.90 -3.53 -12.45
CA ARG A 342 12.74 -2.30 -11.67
C ARG A 342 11.36 -2.23 -10.99
N VAL A 343 10.29 -2.51 -11.71
CA VAL A 343 8.93 -2.55 -11.16
C VAL A 343 8.82 -3.61 -10.05
N LEU A 344 9.40 -4.79 -10.26
CA LEU A 344 9.40 -5.85 -9.25
C LEU A 344 10.11 -5.43 -7.97
N LYS A 345 11.29 -4.78 -8.07
CA LYS A 345 12.01 -4.28 -6.90
C LYS A 345 11.21 -3.22 -6.14
N HIS A 346 10.55 -2.31 -6.88
CA HIS A 346 9.67 -1.29 -6.31
C HIS A 346 8.51 -1.92 -5.51
N GLU A 347 7.78 -2.84 -6.13
CA GLU A 347 6.65 -3.50 -5.47
C GLU A 347 7.10 -4.38 -4.29
N LEU A 348 8.26 -5.01 -4.42
CA LEU A 348 8.83 -5.79 -3.33
C LEU A 348 9.19 -4.91 -2.14
N ALA A 349 9.72 -3.71 -2.37
CA ALA A 349 10.05 -2.75 -1.32
C ALA A 349 8.83 -2.39 -0.45
N HIS A 350 7.63 -2.29 -1.04
CA HIS A 350 6.42 -2.07 -0.27
C HIS A 350 6.14 -3.19 0.75
N SER A 351 6.45 -4.45 0.43
CA SER A 351 6.33 -5.56 1.40
C SER A 351 7.28 -5.38 2.58
N PHE A 352 8.50 -4.92 2.34
CA PHE A 352 9.49 -4.62 3.37
C PHE A 352 9.07 -3.44 4.25
N VAL A 353 8.71 -2.33 3.63
CA VAL A 353 8.27 -1.13 4.35
C VAL A 353 7.02 -1.43 5.19
N ASN A 354 6.06 -2.16 4.64
CA ASN A 354 4.85 -2.57 5.36
C ASN A 354 5.18 -3.44 6.58
N GLN A 355 6.09 -4.41 6.43
CA GLN A 355 6.53 -5.26 7.54
C GLN A 355 7.27 -4.45 8.62
N LEU A 356 8.16 -3.53 8.23
CA LEU A 356 8.93 -2.69 9.14
C LEU A 356 8.04 -1.75 9.95
N THR A 357 7.04 -1.17 9.31
CA THR A 357 6.19 -0.13 9.90
C THR A 357 4.87 -0.67 10.47
N GLY A 358 4.59 -1.96 10.33
CA GLY A 358 3.29 -2.55 10.70
C GLY A 358 2.14 -1.92 9.93
N GLY A 359 2.35 -1.54 8.65
CA GLY A 359 1.36 -0.91 7.78
C GLY A 359 1.06 0.55 8.09
N ARG A 360 1.88 1.23 8.90
CA ARG A 360 1.67 2.63 9.32
C ARG A 360 2.54 3.63 8.60
N CYS A 361 3.31 3.18 7.61
CA CYS A 361 4.11 4.10 6.80
C CYS A 361 3.20 5.10 6.09
N PRO A 362 3.47 6.42 6.19
CA PRO A 362 2.74 7.38 5.37
C PRO A 362 3.06 7.15 3.90
N THR A 363 2.10 7.48 3.02
CA THR A 363 2.23 7.16 1.60
C THR A 363 3.48 7.79 0.98
N TRP A 364 3.79 9.05 1.29
CA TRP A 364 4.98 9.71 0.75
C TRP A 364 6.28 8.99 1.09
N LEU A 365 6.43 8.49 2.33
CA LEU A 365 7.64 7.79 2.73
C LEU A 365 7.71 6.37 2.12
N ASN A 366 6.58 5.68 2.04
CA ASN A 366 6.50 4.36 1.42
C ASN A 366 6.87 4.41 -0.06
N GLU A 367 6.28 5.36 -0.80
CA GLU A 367 6.57 5.57 -2.23
C GLU A 367 7.98 6.10 -2.47
N GLY A 368 8.44 7.02 -1.61
CA GLY A 368 9.80 7.56 -1.70
C GLY A 368 10.86 6.50 -1.49
N VAL A 369 10.70 5.63 -0.50
CA VAL A 369 11.61 4.50 -0.24
C VAL A 369 11.58 3.51 -1.39
N ALA A 370 10.39 3.11 -1.87
CA ALA A 370 10.27 2.17 -2.98
C ALA A 370 10.98 2.68 -4.25
N GLN A 371 10.84 3.98 -4.57
CA GLN A 371 11.54 4.60 -5.69
C GLN A 371 13.06 4.71 -5.46
N ALA A 372 13.52 5.01 -4.25
CA ALA A 372 14.94 5.16 -3.95
C ALA A 372 15.70 3.83 -4.06
N VAL A 373 15.10 2.72 -3.60
CA VAL A 373 15.74 1.39 -3.68
C VAL A 373 15.71 0.78 -5.10
N GLU A 374 14.88 1.28 -6.00
CA GLU A 374 14.92 0.91 -7.44
C GLU A 374 15.97 1.69 -8.25
N PRO A 375 17.04 2.14 -7.69
CA PRO A 375 18.01 3.20 -7.97
C PRO A 375 17.47 4.36 -8.84
N ARG A 376 16.42 4.98 -8.38
CA ARG A 376 15.84 6.15 -9.02
C ARG A 376 16.30 7.42 -8.29
N THR A 377 16.59 8.45 -9.05
CA THR A 377 16.84 9.80 -8.53
C THR A 377 15.83 10.77 -9.11
N VAL A 378 15.65 11.91 -8.46
CA VAL A 378 14.80 13.00 -8.98
C VAL A 378 15.27 13.47 -10.36
N GLY A 379 16.58 13.42 -10.62
CA GLY A 379 17.20 13.60 -11.94
C GLY A 379 16.72 14.84 -12.68
N SER A 380 16.28 14.66 -13.94
CA SER A 380 15.81 15.77 -14.81
C SER A 380 14.59 16.52 -14.27
N ASN A 381 13.80 15.92 -13.38
CA ASN A 381 12.66 16.58 -12.75
C ASN A 381 13.06 17.50 -11.59
N GLY A 382 14.29 17.39 -11.09
CA GLY A 382 14.76 18.11 -9.91
C GLY A 382 14.67 19.63 -10.04
N ARG A 383 15.03 20.17 -11.21
CA ARG A 383 14.92 21.61 -11.49
C ARG A 383 13.47 22.11 -11.40
N ARG A 384 12.55 21.40 -12.04
CA ARG A 384 11.12 21.75 -12.04
C ARG A 384 10.53 21.61 -10.63
N LEU A 385 10.88 20.55 -9.93
CA LEU A 385 10.45 20.33 -8.55
C LEU A 385 11.00 21.42 -7.63
N GLY A 386 12.29 21.77 -7.74
CA GLY A 386 12.89 22.87 -7.01
C GLY A 386 12.20 24.22 -7.28
N GLN A 387 11.69 24.44 -8.51
CA GLN A 387 10.87 25.63 -8.82
C GLN A 387 9.53 25.59 -8.07
N LEU A 388 8.83 24.45 -8.04
CA LEU A 388 7.57 24.29 -7.28
C LEU A 388 7.76 24.63 -5.80
N PHE A 389 8.86 24.17 -5.18
CA PHE A 389 9.17 24.49 -3.78
C PHE A 389 9.46 25.98 -3.56
N ARG A 390 10.20 26.63 -4.48
CA ARG A 390 10.44 28.08 -4.40
C ARG A 390 9.16 28.92 -4.54
N GLU A 391 8.22 28.44 -5.35
CA GLU A 391 6.93 29.09 -5.59
C GLU A 391 5.87 28.71 -4.53
N GLN A 392 6.22 27.87 -3.56
CA GLN A 392 5.32 27.36 -2.53
C GLN A 392 4.08 26.62 -3.11
N HIS A 393 4.29 25.91 -4.21
CA HIS A 393 3.27 25.09 -4.89
C HIS A 393 3.43 23.59 -4.65
N GLN A 394 4.34 23.18 -3.76
CA GLN A 394 4.50 21.80 -3.34
C GLN A 394 3.24 21.31 -2.61
N ILE A 395 3.06 19.99 -2.58
CA ILE A 395 2.01 19.36 -1.79
C ILE A 395 2.57 19.13 -0.37
N PRO A 396 1.96 19.66 0.68
CA PRO A 396 2.46 19.50 2.05
C PRO A 396 2.55 18.01 2.47
N TYR A 397 3.62 17.61 3.18
CA TYR A 397 3.84 16.20 3.55
C TYR A 397 2.74 15.63 4.44
N ASN A 398 2.07 16.44 5.25
CA ASN A 398 0.89 16.00 6.00
C ASN A 398 -0.29 15.61 5.08
N VAL A 399 -0.42 16.21 3.90
CA VAL A 399 -1.40 15.82 2.86
C VAL A 399 -0.93 14.56 2.14
N LEU A 400 0.38 14.43 1.91
CA LEU A 400 1.02 13.26 1.30
C LEU A 400 1.07 12.02 2.22
N GLU A 401 0.66 12.13 3.49
CA GLU A 401 0.45 10.95 4.34
C GLU A 401 -0.67 10.05 3.81
N GLY A 402 -1.69 10.66 3.20
CA GLY A 402 -2.85 9.96 2.67
C GLY A 402 -2.62 9.33 1.30
N SER A 403 -3.67 8.68 0.80
CA SER A 403 -3.70 8.02 -0.49
C SER A 403 -3.59 8.98 -1.67
N PHE A 404 -2.71 8.70 -2.63
CA PHE A 404 -2.59 9.45 -3.89
C PHE A 404 -3.69 9.09 -4.91
N MET A 405 -4.49 8.06 -4.67
CA MET A 405 -5.57 7.62 -5.56
C MET A 405 -6.66 8.68 -5.80
N ARG A 406 -6.77 9.68 -4.91
CA ARG A 406 -7.72 10.79 -5.05
C ARG A 406 -7.13 12.00 -5.77
N PHE A 407 -5.85 11.98 -6.09
CA PHE A 407 -5.18 13.06 -6.80
C PHE A 407 -5.47 12.97 -8.29
N SER A 408 -5.46 14.13 -8.96
CA SER A 408 -5.38 14.16 -10.41
C SER A 408 -4.04 13.59 -10.88
N ASN A 409 -3.94 13.20 -12.14
CA ASN A 409 -2.69 12.63 -12.69
C ASN A 409 -1.49 13.58 -12.46
N VAL A 410 -1.68 14.89 -12.62
CA VAL A 410 -0.61 15.89 -12.38
C VAL A 410 -0.22 15.92 -10.90
N GLN A 411 -1.19 15.96 -10.00
CA GLN A 411 -0.91 15.94 -8.55
C GLN A 411 -0.22 14.64 -8.13
N ALA A 412 -0.66 13.49 -8.65
CA ALA A 412 -0.03 12.21 -8.36
C ALA A 412 1.44 12.20 -8.82
N THR A 413 1.71 12.68 -10.05
CA THR A 413 3.10 12.78 -10.55
C THR A 413 3.98 13.65 -9.65
N VAL A 414 3.45 14.80 -9.20
CA VAL A 414 4.16 15.67 -8.25
C VAL A 414 4.37 14.97 -6.92
N ALA A 415 3.32 14.32 -6.37
CA ALA A 415 3.39 13.59 -5.11
C ALA A 415 4.47 12.49 -5.10
N TYR A 416 4.54 11.68 -6.17
CA TYR A 416 5.60 10.69 -6.34
C TYR A 416 6.99 11.31 -6.41
N ALA A 417 7.16 12.43 -7.14
CA ALA A 417 8.42 13.13 -7.26
C ALA A 417 8.86 13.77 -5.93
N GLU A 418 7.93 14.37 -5.18
CA GLU A 418 8.18 14.94 -3.85
C GLU A 418 8.53 13.86 -2.83
N SER A 419 7.86 12.70 -2.89
CA SER A 419 8.16 11.53 -2.08
C SER A 419 9.59 11.04 -2.27
N LEU A 420 10.00 10.89 -3.53
CA LEU A 420 11.38 10.53 -3.87
C LEU A 420 12.37 11.60 -3.41
N ALA A 421 12.07 12.88 -3.63
CA ALA A 421 12.96 13.98 -3.25
C ALA A 421 13.22 14.03 -1.74
N ALA A 422 12.20 13.76 -0.92
CA ALA A 422 12.36 13.71 0.53
C ALA A 422 13.28 12.56 0.96
N VAL A 423 13.07 11.35 0.42
CA VAL A 423 13.91 10.19 0.76
C VAL A 423 15.33 10.36 0.22
N GLU A 424 15.50 10.89 -1.01
CA GLU A 424 16.81 11.20 -1.58
C GLU A 424 17.55 12.24 -0.71
N TYR A 425 16.88 13.31 -0.28
CA TYR A 425 17.44 14.28 0.63
C TYR A 425 17.90 13.65 1.97
N ILE A 426 17.03 12.87 2.61
CA ILE A 426 17.36 12.22 3.90
C ILE A 426 18.52 11.24 3.70
N SER A 427 18.50 10.43 2.66
CA SER A 427 19.54 9.46 2.37
C SER A 427 20.88 10.11 2.05
N ASP A 428 20.90 11.18 1.26
CA ASP A 428 22.13 11.89 0.89
C ASP A 428 22.73 12.70 2.04
N THR A 429 21.87 13.26 2.91
CA THR A 429 22.31 14.14 3.99
C THR A 429 22.67 13.37 5.25
N TYR A 430 21.88 12.36 5.60
CA TYR A 430 22.01 11.65 6.89
C TYR A 430 22.35 10.15 6.69
N GLY A 431 22.15 9.63 5.49
CA GLY A 431 22.38 8.23 5.15
C GLY A 431 21.11 7.36 5.18
N MET A 432 21.14 6.25 4.43
CA MET A 432 20.04 5.28 4.41
C MET A 432 19.74 4.70 5.81
N SER A 433 20.72 4.65 6.71
CA SER A 433 20.53 4.23 8.10
C SER A 433 19.53 5.09 8.87
N ASP A 434 19.37 6.37 8.50
CA ASP A 434 18.38 7.24 9.11
C ASP A 434 16.99 7.04 8.55
N VAL A 435 16.88 6.71 7.26
CA VAL A 435 15.63 6.23 6.67
C VAL A 435 15.17 4.94 7.39
N GLN A 436 16.08 3.98 7.62
CA GLN A 436 15.79 2.76 8.39
C GLN A 436 15.29 3.07 9.79
N ARG A 437 15.94 4.00 10.51
CA ARG A 437 15.54 4.42 11.87
C ARG A 437 14.16 5.09 11.90
N ILE A 438 13.84 5.90 10.89
CA ILE A 438 12.50 6.50 10.76
C ILE A 438 11.44 5.40 10.59
N LEU A 439 11.66 4.44 9.67
CA LEU A 439 10.76 3.31 9.46
C LEU A 439 10.59 2.46 10.73
N GLN A 440 11.69 2.17 11.44
CA GLN A 440 11.65 1.43 12.70
C GLN A 440 10.83 2.15 13.77
N ARG A 441 11.04 3.47 13.97
CA ARG A 441 10.28 4.26 14.94
C ARG A 441 8.78 4.29 14.63
N ILE A 442 8.42 4.37 13.35
CA ILE A 442 7.04 4.23 12.91
C ILE A 442 6.52 2.83 13.27
N GLY A 443 7.32 1.78 13.05
CA GLY A 443 7.04 0.41 13.47
C GLY A 443 6.83 0.26 14.98
N GLU A 444 7.52 1.03 15.79
CA GLU A 444 7.42 1.06 17.27
C GLU A 444 6.26 1.91 17.80
N GLY A 445 5.56 2.66 16.94
CA GLY A 445 4.38 3.42 17.34
C GLY A 445 4.44 4.93 17.14
N SER A 446 5.59 5.47 16.72
CA SER A 446 5.70 6.90 16.45
C SER A 446 4.88 7.32 15.23
N SER A 447 4.32 8.53 15.25
CA SER A 447 3.87 9.15 13.99
C SER A 447 5.08 9.42 13.09
N ALA A 448 4.85 9.58 11.81
CA ALA A 448 5.93 9.86 10.86
C ALA A 448 6.68 11.15 11.22
N GLU A 449 5.96 12.21 11.57
CA GLU A 449 6.58 13.48 11.97
C GLU A 449 7.36 13.35 13.28
N ALA A 450 6.88 12.59 14.26
CA ALA A 450 7.61 12.33 15.50
C ALA A 450 8.89 11.49 15.23
N ALA A 451 8.83 10.53 14.31
CA ALA A 451 9.98 9.75 13.90
C ALA A 451 11.03 10.61 13.18
N LEU A 452 10.61 11.55 12.31
CA LEU A 452 11.48 12.54 11.67
C LEU A 452 12.17 13.44 12.71
N ARG A 453 11.41 14.04 13.62
CA ARG A 453 11.98 14.89 14.68
C ARG A 453 13.02 14.17 15.53
N ALA A 454 12.74 12.91 15.88
CA ALA A 454 13.63 12.12 16.71
C ALA A 454 14.87 11.57 15.97
N THR A 455 14.88 11.60 14.64
CA THR A 455 15.96 11.02 13.84
C THR A 455 16.77 12.07 13.09
N VAL A 456 16.11 12.96 12.36
CA VAL A 456 16.74 13.99 11.52
C VAL A 456 16.48 15.42 12.04
N HIS A 457 15.87 15.54 13.21
CA HIS A 457 15.58 16.80 13.90
C HIS A 457 14.73 17.80 13.11
N ALA A 458 13.89 17.29 12.18
CA ALA A 458 13.01 18.09 11.34
C ALA A 458 11.54 17.72 11.55
N ASP A 459 10.66 18.69 11.60
CA ASP A 459 9.22 18.50 11.36
C ASP A 459 8.90 18.61 9.87
N TYR A 460 7.62 18.45 9.49
CA TYR A 460 7.26 18.51 8.07
C TYR A 460 7.57 19.85 7.42
N GLY A 461 7.36 20.97 8.12
CA GLY A 461 7.68 22.29 7.57
C GLY A 461 9.18 22.51 7.37
N GLN A 462 9.99 22.00 8.29
CA GLN A 462 11.46 22.01 8.16
C GLN A 462 11.91 21.08 7.01
N LEU A 463 11.36 19.87 6.94
CA LEU A 463 11.65 18.94 5.83
C LEU A 463 11.32 19.55 4.47
N GLU A 464 10.15 20.20 4.32
CA GLU A 464 9.77 20.92 3.08
C GLU A 464 10.80 21.99 2.70
N SER A 465 11.20 22.80 3.66
CA SER A 465 12.21 23.85 3.44
C SER A 465 13.56 23.26 3.02
N GLU A 466 14.03 22.23 3.70
CA GLU A 466 15.33 21.60 3.44
C GLU A 466 15.35 20.84 2.12
N VAL A 467 14.27 20.12 1.76
CA VAL A 467 14.10 19.49 0.45
C VAL A 467 14.12 20.53 -0.65
N GLY A 468 13.44 21.66 -0.48
CA GLY A 468 13.47 22.78 -1.44
C GLY A 468 14.88 23.35 -1.66
N HIS A 469 15.66 23.54 -0.59
CA HIS A 469 17.06 23.95 -0.68
C HIS A 469 17.94 22.89 -1.35
N TYR A 470 17.80 21.63 -0.95
CA TYR A 470 18.51 20.52 -1.56
C TYR A 470 18.28 20.40 -3.07
N LEU A 471 17.01 20.46 -3.51
CA LEU A 471 16.66 20.43 -4.93
C LEU A 471 17.27 21.60 -5.70
N THR A 472 17.23 22.79 -5.11
CA THR A 472 17.82 23.98 -5.73
C THR A 472 19.34 23.89 -5.82
N SER A 473 19.99 23.39 -4.78
CA SER A 473 21.46 23.21 -4.74
C SER A 473 21.94 22.10 -5.69
N LYS A 474 21.23 20.97 -5.73
CA LYS A 474 21.67 19.80 -6.49
C LYS A 474 21.29 19.85 -7.98
N TYR A 475 20.12 20.44 -8.28
CA TYR A 475 19.52 20.40 -9.62
C TYR A 475 19.23 21.79 -10.21
N GLY A 476 19.58 22.87 -9.52
CA GLY A 476 19.19 24.25 -9.91
C GLY A 476 20.00 24.89 -11.02
N GLU A 477 21.10 24.29 -11.50
CA GLU A 477 21.94 24.81 -12.60
C GLU A 477 21.41 24.46 -13.98
#